data_2cd200f32ca5793650643a81bff54f92
#
_entry.id   2cd200f32ca5793650643a81bff54f92
#
_cell.length_a   1.000
_cell.length_b   1.000
_cell.length_c   1.000
_cell.angle_alpha   90.00
_cell.angle_beta   90.00
_cell.angle_gamma   90.00
#
_symmetry.space_group_name_H-M   'P 1'
#
loop_
_entity.id
_entity.type
_entity.pdbx_description
1 polymer ?
#
loop_
_entity_poly.entity_id
_entity_poly.type
_entity_poly.pdbx_seq_one_letter_code
_entity_poly.pdbx_strand_id
1 'polypeptide(L)'
;MSEENWIVPNIVFKTRVKDEEGKFGWVDVTSMEYFGDKRVILFSLPGAYTPTCSTYQLPDFEKLAPEFKKIGIDDIYCMSVNDSFVMNAWAKSQNLQNVKVIPDGGGEFTRQMGMLVRKDPEGFG
;
A
#
# COMPACT_ATOMS: atom_id res chain seq x y z
N MET A 1 -5.88 -13.30 -21.72
CA MET A 1 -6.36 -12.67 -20.49
C MET A 1 -7.77 -13.14 -20.21
N SER A 2 -8.04 -13.39 -18.97
CA SER A 2 -9.38 -13.73 -18.55
C SER A 2 -10.34 -12.57 -18.81
N GLU A 3 -11.52 -12.90 -19.32
CA GLU A 3 -12.61 -11.94 -19.47
C GLU A 3 -13.24 -11.59 -18.12
N GLU A 4 -12.73 -12.17 -17.04
CA GLU A 4 -13.27 -11.95 -15.72
C GLU A 4 -13.02 -10.53 -15.23
N ASN A 5 -14.08 -9.88 -14.78
CA ASN A 5 -13.98 -8.60 -14.11
C ASN A 5 -13.62 -8.85 -12.64
N TRP A 6 -12.42 -8.49 -12.29
CA TRP A 6 -11.99 -8.57 -10.92
C TRP A 6 -12.56 -7.40 -10.13
N ILE A 7 -13.28 -7.71 -9.06
CA ILE A 7 -13.80 -6.71 -8.17
C ILE A 7 -12.87 -6.62 -6.97
N VAL A 8 -12.35 -5.42 -6.74
CA VAL A 8 -11.49 -5.16 -5.59
C VAL A 8 -12.32 -5.33 -4.31
N PRO A 9 -11.82 -6.05 -3.29
CA PRO A 9 -12.54 -6.21 -2.04
C PRO A 9 -12.88 -4.87 -1.39
N ASN A 10 -14.09 -4.77 -0.85
CA ASN A 10 -14.54 -3.57 -0.18
C ASN A 10 -14.09 -3.61 1.29
N ILE A 11 -13.00 -2.93 1.57
CA ILE A 11 -12.35 -2.95 2.88
C ILE A 11 -12.24 -1.53 3.42
N VAL A 12 -12.35 -1.40 4.72
CA VAL A 12 -12.06 -0.16 5.44
C VAL A 12 -10.66 -0.29 6.04
N PHE A 13 -9.77 0.59 5.63
CA PHE A 13 -8.40 0.62 6.13
C PHE A 13 -8.29 1.61 7.28
N LYS A 14 -7.69 1.20 8.37
CA LYS A 14 -7.44 2.07 9.53
C LYS A 14 -6.12 2.79 9.31
N THR A 15 -6.20 4.09 9.06
CA THR A 15 -5.03 4.91 8.77
C THR A 15 -4.83 5.99 9.82
N ARG A 16 -3.59 6.44 9.94
CA ARG A 16 -3.28 7.62 10.74
C ARG A 16 -2.71 8.68 9.82
N VAL A 17 -3.35 9.83 9.83
CA VAL A 17 -2.93 10.94 8.99
C VAL A 17 -2.70 12.17 9.83
N LYS A 18 -1.83 13.03 9.36
CA LYS A 18 -1.49 14.29 9.98
C LYS A 18 -2.45 15.36 9.47
N ASP A 19 -3.11 16.08 10.36
CA ASP A 19 -4.00 17.18 9.98
C ASP A 19 -3.21 18.45 9.68
N GLU A 20 -3.93 19.53 9.35
CA GLU A 20 -3.31 20.81 9.02
C GLU A 20 -2.53 21.42 10.20
N GLU A 21 -2.89 21.07 11.42
CA GLU A 21 -2.24 21.56 12.63
C GLU A 21 -1.06 20.68 13.06
N GLY A 22 -0.78 19.62 12.31
CA GLY A 22 0.31 18.71 12.59
C GLY A 22 -0.01 17.59 13.57
N LYS A 23 -1.29 17.42 13.93
CA LYS A 23 -1.72 16.36 14.82
C LYS A 23 -2.10 15.10 14.03
N PHE A 24 -1.65 13.94 14.51
CA PHE A 24 -2.07 12.67 13.93
C PHE A 24 -3.41 12.24 14.50
N GLY A 25 -4.28 11.73 13.63
CA GLY A 25 -5.56 11.17 14.01
C GLY A 25 -5.89 9.95 13.17
N TRP A 26 -6.80 9.12 13.68
CA TRP A 26 -7.29 7.98 12.93
C TRP A 26 -8.28 8.42 11.87
N VAL A 27 -8.11 7.89 10.67
CA VAL A 27 -9.03 8.12 9.55
C VAL A 27 -9.29 6.78 8.89
N ASP A 28 -10.58 6.47 8.70
CA ASP A 28 -10.97 5.28 7.97
C ASP A 28 -10.99 5.61 6.48
N VAL A 29 -10.24 4.86 5.68
CA VAL A 29 -10.21 5.03 4.23
C VAL A 29 -10.67 3.74 3.59
N THR A 30 -11.63 3.83 2.68
CA THR A 30 -12.19 2.66 2.02
C THR A 30 -11.42 2.32 0.74
N SER A 31 -11.59 1.08 0.27
CA SER A 31 -11.05 0.67 -1.04
C SER A 31 -11.52 1.60 -2.15
N MET A 32 -12.80 2.01 -2.11
CA MET A 32 -13.36 2.91 -3.12
C MET A 32 -12.67 4.27 -3.11
N GLU A 33 -12.34 4.79 -1.93
CA GLU A 33 -11.64 6.06 -1.82
C GLU A 33 -10.22 5.99 -2.38
N TYR A 34 -9.53 4.85 -2.20
CA TYR A 34 -8.20 4.67 -2.76
C TYR A 34 -8.24 4.45 -4.27
N PHE A 35 -9.14 3.60 -4.75
CA PHE A 35 -9.05 3.04 -6.10
C PHE A 35 -10.18 3.47 -7.04
N GLY A 36 -11.29 3.99 -6.51
CA GLY A 36 -12.48 4.28 -7.31
C GLY A 36 -12.23 5.34 -8.38
N ASP A 37 -12.72 5.09 -9.58
CA ASP A 37 -12.64 5.99 -10.73
C ASP A 37 -11.24 6.46 -11.10
N LYS A 38 -10.23 5.65 -10.77
CA LYS A 38 -8.83 5.94 -11.04
C LYS A 38 -8.14 4.76 -11.71
N ARG A 39 -7.09 5.07 -12.46
CA ARG A 39 -6.14 4.07 -12.92
C ARG A 39 -5.00 4.04 -11.91
N VAL A 40 -4.88 2.92 -11.19
CA VAL A 40 -3.89 2.81 -10.13
C VAL A 40 -2.98 1.62 -10.35
N ILE A 41 -1.75 1.74 -9.88
CA ILE A 41 -0.87 0.60 -9.69
C ILE A 41 -0.89 0.29 -8.21
N LEU A 42 -1.25 -0.95 -7.88
CA LEU A 42 -1.18 -1.45 -6.51
C LEU A 42 -0.19 -2.60 -6.49
N PHE A 43 0.88 -2.45 -5.76
CA PHE A 43 1.81 -3.54 -5.52
C PHE A 43 1.89 -3.82 -4.03
N SER A 44 2.15 -5.06 -3.69
CA SER A 44 2.29 -5.47 -2.29
C SER A 44 3.57 -6.26 -2.13
N LEU A 45 3.97 -6.41 -0.88
CA LEU A 45 5.23 -7.04 -0.54
C LEU A 45 5.11 -7.73 0.81
N PRO A 46 6.04 -8.64 1.14
CA PRO A 46 5.97 -9.43 2.38
C PRO A 46 5.95 -8.60 3.65
N GLY A 47 6.56 -7.43 3.64
CA GLY A 47 6.53 -6.58 4.82
C GLY A 47 7.38 -5.34 4.68
N ALA A 48 6.97 -4.27 5.38
CA ALA A 48 7.76 -3.07 5.51
C ALA A 48 9.10 -3.40 6.17
N TYR A 49 10.14 -2.68 5.80
CA TYR A 49 11.50 -2.85 6.33
C TYR A 49 12.19 -4.16 5.97
N THR A 50 11.57 -5.04 5.19
CA THR A 50 12.27 -6.23 4.71
C THR A 50 13.31 -5.83 3.65
N PRO A 51 14.46 -6.57 3.55
CA PRO A 51 15.59 -6.08 2.74
C PRO A 51 15.28 -5.80 1.28
N THR A 52 14.70 -6.76 0.56
CA THR A 52 14.39 -6.59 -0.87
C THR A 52 13.39 -5.47 -1.11
N CYS A 53 12.37 -5.38 -0.26
CA CYS A 53 11.33 -4.37 -0.38
C CYS A 53 11.87 -2.96 -0.17
N SER A 54 12.73 -2.79 0.83
CA SER A 54 13.28 -1.47 1.17
C SER A 54 14.41 -1.05 0.23
N THR A 55 15.18 -1.99 -0.30
CA THR A 55 16.36 -1.70 -1.10
C THR A 55 16.04 -1.53 -2.58
N TYR A 56 15.13 -2.33 -3.12
CA TYR A 56 14.89 -2.37 -4.57
C TYR A 56 13.46 -2.05 -4.96
N GLN A 57 12.49 -2.78 -4.42
CA GLN A 57 11.12 -2.72 -4.93
C GLN A 57 10.48 -1.34 -4.76
N LEU A 58 10.42 -0.86 -3.54
CA LEU A 58 9.80 0.44 -3.26
C LEU A 58 10.55 1.60 -3.91
N PRO A 59 11.90 1.69 -3.80
CA PRO A 59 12.62 2.76 -4.47
C PRO A 59 12.46 2.76 -5.99
N ASP A 60 12.39 1.60 -6.62
CA ASP A 60 12.22 1.51 -8.07
C ASP A 60 10.87 2.04 -8.51
N PHE A 61 9.79 1.72 -7.81
CA PHE A 61 8.48 2.27 -8.11
C PHE A 61 8.44 3.79 -7.89
N GLU A 62 9.07 4.27 -6.84
CA GLU A 62 9.14 5.70 -6.56
C GLU A 62 9.89 6.43 -7.68
N LYS A 63 11.00 5.88 -8.13
CA LYS A 63 11.81 6.44 -9.21
C LYS A 63 11.05 6.48 -10.53
N LEU A 64 10.26 5.46 -10.82
CA LEU A 64 9.52 5.35 -12.08
C LEU A 64 8.16 6.03 -12.07
N ALA A 65 7.74 6.57 -10.92
CA ALA A 65 6.42 7.20 -10.78
C ALA A 65 6.11 8.25 -11.85
N PRO A 66 7.05 9.17 -12.20
CA PRO A 66 6.76 10.13 -13.26
C PRO A 66 6.46 9.49 -14.61
N GLU A 67 7.13 8.37 -14.92
CA GLU A 67 6.89 7.66 -16.19
C GLU A 67 5.51 7.01 -16.20
N PHE A 68 5.07 6.45 -15.09
CA PHE A 68 3.72 5.88 -14.98
C PHE A 68 2.64 6.95 -15.14
N LYS A 69 2.85 8.13 -14.58
CA LYS A 69 1.92 9.24 -14.72
C LYS A 69 1.78 9.69 -16.18
N LYS A 70 2.85 9.66 -16.95
CA LYS A 70 2.82 10.01 -18.38
C LYS A 70 1.92 9.09 -19.19
N ILE A 71 1.76 7.84 -18.78
CA ILE A 71 0.91 6.88 -19.48
C ILE A 71 -0.50 6.77 -18.88
N GLY A 72 -0.88 7.69 -18.01
CA GLY A 72 -2.23 7.80 -17.51
C GLY A 72 -2.51 7.12 -16.18
N ILE A 73 -1.48 6.75 -15.42
CA ILE A 73 -1.66 6.21 -14.07
C ILE A 73 -1.89 7.37 -13.09
N ASP A 74 -2.98 7.33 -12.36
CA ASP A 74 -3.36 8.40 -11.42
C ASP A 74 -2.59 8.31 -10.10
N ASP A 75 -2.49 7.11 -9.54
CA ASP A 75 -1.82 6.88 -8.26
C ASP A 75 -1.08 5.55 -8.25
N ILE A 76 -0.04 5.49 -7.43
CA ILE A 76 0.73 4.27 -7.19
C ILE A 76 0.70 4.00 -5.70
N TYR A 77 0.25 2.80 -5.32
CA TYR A 77 0.13 2.39 -3.93
C TYR A 77 0.99 1.17 -3.64
N CYS A 78 1.62 1.21 -2.48
CA CYS A 78 2.35 0.08 -1.91
C CYS A 78 1.60 -0.40 -0.67
N MET A 79 1.19 -1.66 -0.65
CA MET A 79 0.43 -2.25 0.45
C MET A 79 1.25 -3.33 1.14
N SER A 80 1.09 -3.42 2.44
CA SER A 80 1.67 -4.49 3.22
C SER A 80 0.77 -4.83 4.40
N VAL A 81 0.89 -6.05 4.92
CA VAL A 81 0.21 -6.47 6.15
C VAL A 81 1.01 -5.93 7.33
N ASN A 82 0.90 -4.62 7.50
CA ASN A 82 1.51 -3.87 8.59
C ASN A 82 0.53 -2.78 9.00
N ASP A 83 0.62 -2.36 10.25
CA ASP A 83 -0.24 -1.29 10.72
C ASP A 83 0.19 0.09 10.20
N SER A 84 -0.64 1.08 10.47
CA SER A 84 -0.41 2.44 9.98
C SER A 84 0.84 3.09 10.59
N PHE A 85 1.18 2.76 11.82
CA PHE A 85 2.38 3.29 12.46
C PHE A 85 3.63 2.84 11.72
N VAL A 86 3.70 1.54 11.44
CA VAL A 86 4.84 0.94 10.72
C VAL A 86 4.91 1.48 9.29
N MET A 87 3.78 1.52 8.58
CA MET A 87 3.76 1.97 7.19
C MET A 87 4.12 3.45 7.08
N ASN A 88 3.64 4.29 7.97
CA ASN A 88 4.00 5.71 7.97
C ASN A 88 5.49 5.92 8.26
N ALA A 89 6.04 5.20 9.21
CA ALA A 89 7.46 5.28 9.54
C ALA A 89 8.33 4.80 8.37
N TRP A 90 7.93 3.72 7.73
CA TRP A 90 8.65 3.18 6.58
C TRP A 90 8.61 4.15 5.39
N ALA A 91 7.44 4.70 5.08
CA ALA A 91 7.30 5.70 4.02
C ALA A 91 8.21 6.90 4.27
N LYS A 92 8.27 7.38 5.50
CA LYS A 92 9.13 8.49 5.88
C LYS A 92 10.60 8.12 5.73
N SER A 93 11.02 6.94 6.17
CA SER A 93 12.40 6.47 6.06
C SER A 93 12.84 6.29 4.61
N GLN A 94 11.90 5.95 3.73
CA GLN A 94 12.15 5.81 2.29
C GLN A 94 12.03 7.12 1.53
N ASN A 95 11.64 8.18 2.21
CA ASN A 95 11.51 9.53 1.63
C ASN A 95 10.59 9.53 0.40
N LEU A 96 9.44 8.89 0.50
CA LEU A 96 8.51 8.77 -0.62
C LEU A 96 7.85 10.10 -0.94
N GLN A 97 7.79 10.43 -2.24
CA GLN A 97 7.16 11.63 -2.75
C GLN A 97 5.94 11.31 -3.62
N ASN A 98 5.94 10.18 -4.30
CA ASN A 98 4.93 9.83 -5.28
C ASN A 98 4.17 8.54 -4.94
N VAL A 99 4.86 7.55 -4.40
CA VAL A 99 4.22 6.30 -3.98
C VAL A 99 3.59 6.51 -2.61
N LYS A 100 2.34 6.09 -2.49
CA LYS A 100 1.58 6.14 -1.24
C LYS A 100 1.50 4.75 -0.63
N VAL A 101 1.54 4.67 0.68
CA VAL A 101 1.46 3.38 1.37
C VAL A 101 0.06 3.13 1.90
N ILE A 102 -0.37 1.88 1.89
CA ILE A 102 -1.67 1.46 2.43
C ILE A 102 -1.41 0.41 3.51
N PRO A 103 -1.84 0.66 4.75
CA PRO A 103 -1.69 -0.30 5.83
C PRO A 103 -2.83 -1.31 5.82
N ASP A 104 -2.52 -2.56 5.50
CA ASP A 104 -3.49 -3.67 5.63
C ASP A 104 -3.19 -4.44 6.91
N GLY A 105 -3.30 -3.74 8.05
CA GLY A 105 -2.82 -4.22 9.35
C GLY A 105 -3.41 -5.55 9.79
N GLY A 106 -4.69 -5.77 9.52
CA GLY A 106 -5.36 -7.02 9.84
C GLY A 106 -5.24 -8.09 8.75
N GLY A 107 -4.65 -7.75 7.61
CA GLY A 107 -4.48 -8.67 6.49
C GLY A 107 -5.77 -8.98 5.73
N GLU A 108 -6.85 -8.26 6.00
CA GLU A 108 -8.16 -8.59 5.44
C GLU A 108 -8.22 -8.39 3.93
N PHE A 109 -7.68 -7.29 3.41
CA PHE A 109 -7.63 -7.05 1.98
C PHE A 109 -6.76 -8.10 1.29
N THR A 110 -5.58 -8.36 1.84
CA THR A 110 -4.64 -9.34 1.31
C THR A 110 -5.27 -10.73 1.30
N ARG A 111 -5.99 -11.09 2.36
CA ARG A 111 -6.68 -12.36 2.46
C ARG A 111 -7.78 -12.49 1.39
N GLN A 112 -8.61 -11.46 1.23
CA GLN A 112 -9.70 -11.49 0.25
C GLN A 112 -9.20 -11.48 -1.18
N MET A 113 -8.02 -10.93 -1.43
CA MET A 113 -7.36 -11.02 -2.73
C MET A 113 -6.73 -12.39 -2.99
N GLY A 114 -6.74 -13.28 -2.00
CA GLY A 114 -6.15 -14.61 -2.12
C GLY A 114 -4.63 -14.61 -2.09
N MET A 115 -4.01 -13.57 -1.54
CA MET A 115 -2.56 -13.38 -1.58
C MET A 115 -1.90 -13.44 -0.20
N LEU A 116 -2.69 -13.71 0.84
CA LEU A 116 -2.14 -13.81 2.20
C LEU A 116 -1.38 -15.12 2.37
N VAL A 117 -0.14 -15.01 2.83
CA VAL A 117 0.70 -16.15 3.17
C VAL A 117 1.13 -16.02 4.63
N ARG A 118 1.33 -17.18 5.28
CA ARG A 118 1.83 -17.20 6.64
C ARG A 118 3.35 -17.40 6.62
N LYS A 119 4.04 -16.54 7.33
CA LYS A 119 5.49 -16.55 7.44
C LYS A 119 5.95 -16.75 8.88
N ASP A 120 5.15 -17.48 9.65
CA ASP A 120 5.47 -17.77 11.05
C ASP A 120 6.84 -18.44 11.23
N PRO A 121 7.22 -19.44 10.41
CA PRO A 121 8.54 -20.08 10.55
C PRO A 121 9.71 -19.11 10.35
N GLU A 122 9.52 -18.06 9.53
CA GLU A 122 10.54 -17.04 9.30
C GLU A 122 10.43 -15.87 10.29
N GLY A 123 9.45 -15.89 11.17
CA GLY A 123 9.24 -14.83 12.14
C GLY A 123 8.57 -13.59 11.58
N PHE A 124 7.96 -13.66 10.41
CA PHE A 124 7.32 -12.51 9.77
C PHE A 124 5.81 -12.45 10.04
N GLY A 125 5.23 -13.51 10.59
CA GLY A 125 3.80 -13.58 10.83
C GLY A 125 2.97 -14.00 9.64
#